data_8396ba986b698ff034af49765fa7edd7
#
_entry.id   8396ba986b698ff034af49765fa7edd7
#
_cell.length_a   1.000
_cell.length_b   1.000
_cell.length_c   1.000
_cell.angle_alpha   90.00
_cell.angle_beta   90.00
_cell.angle_gamma   90.00
#
_symmetry.space_group_name_H-M   'P 1'
#
loop_
_entity.id
_entity.type
_entity.pdbx_description
1 polymer ?
#
loop_
_entity_poly.entity_id
_entity_poly.type
_entity_poly.pdbx_seq_one_letter_code
_entity_poly.pdbx_strand_id
1 'polypeptide(L)'
;MTLAVPAMAAQYGVFRNPSGSVHVRVADCGRQLCGTIVRADKKARADSAKAGQKNIIGMQLFRNLKPVTQPRGKPRRWDGKVYIPDKDRTVSGNAVLDGRILRVNGCLLGDKLCKGQDWVRVK
;
A
#
# COMPACT_ATOMS: atom_id res chain seq x y z
N MET A 1 18.51 -13.43 32.15
CA MET A 1 18.77 -12.96 30.79
C MET A 1 17.49 -13.04 29.98
N THR A 2 16.84 -11.91 29.78
CA THR A 2 15.61 -11.84 29.02
C THR A 2 15.96 -11.72 27.56
N LEU A 3 15.66 -12.75 26.79
CA LEU A 3 15.71 -12.64 25.34
C LEU A 3 14.55 -11.75 24.92
N ALA A 4 14.87 -10.56 24.44
CA ALA A 4 13.85 -9.72 23.82
C ALA A 4 13.37 -10.44 22.58
N VAL A 5 12.14 -10.94 22.60
CA VAL A 5 11.48 -11.41 21.40
C VAL A 5 11.14 -10.15 20.59
N PRO A 6 11.66 -10.01 19.36
CA PRO A 6 11.26 -8.86 18.55
C PRO A 6 9.74 -8.88 18.42
N ALA A 7 9.11 -7.73 18.69
CA ALA A 7 7.69 -7.60 18.49
C ALA A 7 7.40 -7.98 17.04
N MET A 8 6.55 -8.99 16.83
CA MET A 8 6.16 -9.38 15.48
C MET A 8 5.41 -8.22 14.86
N ALA A 9 5.88 -7.76 13.70
CA ALA A 9 5.19 -6.73 12.94
C ALA A 9 3.76 -7.21 12.64
N ALA A 10 2.78 -6.32 12.82
CA ALA A 10 1.41 -6.65 12.53
C ALA A 10 1.24 -6.95 11.04
N GLN A 11 0.54 -8.04 10.75
CA GLN A 11 0.21 -8.47 9.40
C GLN A 11 -1.26 -8.15 9.14
N TYR A 12 -1.54 -7.42 8.08
CA TYR A 12 -2.92 -7.05 7.75
C TYR A 12 -3.53 -7.93 6.67
N GLY A 13 -2.70 -8.62 5.92
CA GLY A 13 -3.14 -9.58 4.90
C GLY A 13 -2.71 -9.22 3.50
N VAL A 14 -3.28 -9.92 2.52
CA VAL A 14 -3.06 -9.66 1.10
C VAL A 14 -4.33 -9.03 0.54
N PHE A 15 -4.16 -7.91 -0.14
CA PHE A 15 -5.25 -7.13 -0.70
C PHE A 15 -5.11 -7.06 -2.22
N ARG A 16 -6.23 -7.07 -2.92
CA ARG A 16 -6.24 -6.87 -4.37
C ARG A 16 -6.75 -5.47 -4.70
N ASN A 17 -6.21 -4.86 -5.74
CA ASN A 17 -6.71 -3.59 -6.26
C ASN A 17 -8.09 -3.77 -6.93
N PRO A 18 -8.81 -2.69 -7.30
CA PRO A 18 -10.16 -2.81 -7.85
C PRO A 18 -10.27 -3.69 -9.09
N SER A 19 -9.30 -3.64 -9.99
CA SER A 19 -9.31 -4.47 -11.20
C SER A 19 -8.88 -5.92 -10.94
N GLY A 20 -8.30 -6.20 -9.76
CA GLY A 20 -7.73 -7.52 -9.46
C GLY A 20 -6.39 -7.77 -10.15
N SER A 21 -5.83 -6.77 -10.83
CA SER A 21 -4.59 -6.93 -11.59
C SER A 21 -3.34 -7.04 -10.71
N VAL A 22 -3.40 -6.55 -9.48
CA VAL A 22 -2.27 -6.54 -8.54
C VAL A 22 -2.74 -6.99 -7.16
N HIS A 23 -1.96 -7.88 -6.54
CA HIS A 23 -2.13 -8.26 -5.13
C HIS A 23 -0.95 -7.76 -4.33
N VAL A 24 -1.23 -7.19 -3.16
CA VAL A 24 -0.24 -6.56 -2.31
C VAL A 24 -0.34 -7.12 -0.90
N ARG A 25 0.78 -7.56 -0.34
CA ARG A 25 0.85 -7.92 1.07
C ARG A 25 1.08 -6.66 1.89
N VAL A 26 0.21 -6.44 2.86
CA VAL A 26 0.24 -5.26 3.72
C VAL A 26 0.59 -5.66 5.14
N ALA A 27 1.62 -5.03 5.67
CA ALA A 27 2.13 -5.32 7.01
C ALA A 27 2.88 -4.12 7.57
N ASP A 28 3.03 -4.07 8.88
CA ASP A 28 3.94 -3.10 9.48
C ASP A 28 5.39 -3.51 9.19
N CYS A 29 6.21 -2.53 8.84
CA CYS A 29 7.66 -2.69 8.73
C CYS A 29 8.33 -1.56 9.53
N GLY A 30 8.75 -1.89 10.75
CA GLY A 30 9.18 -0.88 11.69
C GLY A 30 8.00 0.01 12.09
N ARG A 31 8.15 1.32 11.96
CA ARG A 31 7.10 2.28 12.31
C ARG A 31 6.26 2.71 11.11
N GLN A 32 6.37 2.00 9.99
CA GLN A 32 5.69 2.36 8.75
C GLN A 32 4.82 1.20 8.28
N LEU A 33 3.87 1.52 7.42
CA LEU A 33 3.10 0.50 6.72
C LEU A 33 3.82 0.16 5.42
N CYS A 34 4.05 -1.12 5.18
CA CYS A 34 4.62 -1.61 3.93
C CYS A 34 3.57 -2.32 3.10
N GLY A 35 3.62 -2.09 1.79
CA GLY A 35 2.80 -2.79 0.83
C GLY A 35 3.68 -3.36 -0.27
N THR A 36 3.81 -4.67 -0.31
CA THR A 36 4.69 -5.37 -1.23
C THR A 36 3.88 -6.08 -2.29
N ILE A 37 4.17 -5.83 -3.57
CA ILE A 37 3.50 -6.52 -4.67
C ILE A 37 3.89 -8.00 -4.62
N VAL A 38 2.91 -8.88 -4.48
CA VAL A 38 3.13 -10.33 -4.46
C VAL A 38 2.57 -11.01 -5.69
N ARG A 39 1.70 -10.35 -6.45
CA ARG A 39 1.13 -10.86 -7.69
C ARG A 39 0.75 -9.70 -8.61
N ALA A 40 1.01 -9.87 -9.90
CA ALA A 40 0.61 -8.94 -10.94
C ALA A 40 0.26 -9.73 -12.20
N ASP A 41 -0.85 -9.37 -12.85
CA ASP A 41 -1.24 -10.00 -14.09
C ASP A 41 -0.45 -9.46 -15.30
N LYS A 42 -0.71 -10.02 -16.49
CA LYS A 42 -0.01 -9.62 -17.71
C LYS A 42 -0.17 -8.13 -18.02
N LYS A 43 -1.39 -7.61 -17.84
CA LYS A 43 -1.66 -6.20 -18.14
C LYS A 43 -0.90 -5.26 -17.21
N ALA A 44 -0.92 -5.55 -15.91
CA ALA A 44 -0.19 -4.75 -14.93
C ALA A 44 1.32 -4.77 -15.20
N ARG A 45 1.87 -5.93 -15.55
CA ARG A 45 3.29 -6.06 -15.90
C ARG A 45 3.63 -5.30 -17.17
N ALA A 46 2.78 -5.37 -18.20
CA ALA A 46 3.00 -4.67 -19.45
C ALA A 46 2.93 -3.16 -19.27
N ASP A 47 1.93 -2.67 -18.55
CA ASP A 47 1.78 -1.23 -18.29
C ASP A 47 2.97 -0.68 -17.49
N SER A 48 3.45 -1.44 -16.50
CA SER A 48 4.61 -1.04 -15.70
C SER A 48 5.90 -1.09 -16.52
N ALA A 49 6.06 -2.07 -17.41
CA ALA A 49 7.21 -2.18 -18.28
C ALA A 49 7.31 -0.98 -19.25
N LYS A 50 6.17 -0.49 -19.73
CA LYS A 50 6.14 0.73 -20.56
C LYS A 50 6.65 1.95 -19.81
N ALA A 51 6.46 1.98 -18.50
CA ALA A 51 6.96 3.07 -17.65
C ALA A 51 8.39 2.81 -17.15
N GLY A 52 9.05 1.75 -17.63
CA GLY A 52 10.44 1.43 -17.27
C GLY A 52 10.59 0.43 -16.14
N GLN A 53 9.49 -0.11 -15.61
CA GLN A 53 9.52 -1.07 -14.49
C GLN A 53 9.31 -2.49 -15.01
N LYS A 54 10.42 -3.19 -15.25
CA LYS A 54 10.39 -4.52 -15.89
C LYS A 54 9.91 -5.62 -14.96
N ASN A 55 10.17 -5.51 -13.66
CA ASN A 55 9.76 -6.51 -12.68
C ASN A 55 9.21 -5.80 -11.43
N ILE A 56 7.90 -5.88 -11.25
CA ILE A 56 7.23 -5.22 -10.14
C ILE A 56 6.93 -6.15 -8.95
N ILE A 57 7.13 -7.45 -9.11
CA ILE A 57 6.97 -8.40 -7.99
C ILE A 57 8.04 -8.11 -6.94
N GLY A 58 7.64 -7.95 -5.70
CA GLY A 58 8.53 -7.57 -4.60
C GLY A 58 8.69 -6.07 -4.40
N MET A 59 8.12 -5.28 -5.28
CA MET A 59 8.22 -3.82 -5.20
C MET A 59 7.33 -3.27 -4.09
N GLN A 60 7.84 -2.26 -3.37
CA GLN A 60 7.08 -1.58 -2.33
C GLN A 60 6.25 -0.45 -2.93
N LEU A 61 4.95 -0.49 -2.69
CA LEU A 61 4.05 0.57 -3.14
C LEU A 61 3.89 1.69 -2.12
N PHE A 62 4.05 1.38 -0.84
CA PHE A 62 3.90 2.36 0.23
C PHE A 62 5.28 2.88 0.63
N ARG A 63 5.42 4.20 0.60
CA ARG A 63 6.69 4.88 0.88
C ARG A 63 6.48 5.84 2.05
N ASN A 64 7.11 5.55 3.19
CA ASN A 64 6.99 6.39 4.38
C ASN A 64 5.54 6.59 4.85
N LEU A 65 4.68 5.58 4.70
CA LEU A 65 3.34 5.61 5.27
C LEU A 65 3.44 5.40 6.77
N LYS A 66 3.23 6.47 7.53
CA LYS A 66 3.34 6.48 8.98
C LYS A 66 1.96 6.52 9.62
N PRO A 67 1.77 5.81 10.76
CA PRO A 67 0.48 5.84 11.44
C PRO A 67 0.14 7.24 11.92
N VAL A 68 -1.13 7.58 11.79
CA VAL A 68 -1.71 8.84 12.25
C VAL A 68 -2.63 8.51 13.41
N THR A 69 -2.53 9.30 14.49
CA THR A 69 -3.43 9.13 15.63
C THR A 69 -4.86 9.44 15.20
N GLN A 70 -5.76 8.47 15.39
CA GLN A 70 -7.17 8.63 15.07
C GLN A 70 -8.00 8.72 16.35
N PRO A 71 -9.12 9.47 16.33
CA PRO A 71 -10.08 9.46 17.42
C PRO A 71 -10.60 8.05 17.68
N ARG A 72 -11.01 7.79 18.92
CA ARG A 72 -11.57 6.51 19.31
C ARG A 72 -12.74 6.12 18.41
N GLY A 73 -12.75 4.89 17.92
CA GLY A 73 -13.79 4.38 17.05
C GLY A 73 -13.57 4.65 15.56
N LYS A 74 -12.51 5.37 15.19
CA LYS A 74 -12.17 5.60 13.79
C LYS A 74 -11.22 4.52 13.28
N PRO A 75 -11.29 4.17 11.97
CA PRO A 75 -10.36 3.21 11.37
C PRO A 75 -8.90 3.68 11.47
N ARG A 76 -7.99 2.72 11.43
CA ARG A 76 -6.55 3.03 11.41
C ARG A 76 -6.18 3.73 10.12
N ARG A 77 -5.30 4.72 10.22
CA ARG A 77 -4.88 5.52 9.09
C ARG A 77 -3.36 5.71 9.09
N TRP A 78 -2.79 5.77 7.89
CA TRP A 78 -1.38 6.06 7.66
C TRP A 78 -1.29 7.13 6.57
N ASP A 79 -0.40 8.09 6.76
CA ASP A 79 -0.14 9.16 5.79
C ASP A 79 1.31 9.11 5.32
N GLY A 80 1.54 9.42 4.07
CA GLY A 80 2.87 9.45 3.48
C GLY A 80 2.87 9.49 1.98
N LYS A 81 3.55 8.52 1.35
CA LYS A 81 3.72 8.45 -0.08
C LYS A 81 3.27 7.10 -0.63
N VAL A 82 2.73 7.12 -1.84
CA VAL A 82 2.34 5.93 -2.59
C VAL A 82 3.04 5.95 -3.94
N TYR A 83 3.64 4.82 -4.31
CA TYR A 83 4.28 4.66 -5.61
C TYR A 83 3.33 4.02 -6.61
N ILE A 84 3.29 4.57 -7.83
CA ILE A 84 2.43 4.10 -8.92
C ILE A 84 3.33 3.54 -10.02
N PRO A 85 3.47 2.19 -10.13
CA PRO A 85 4.44 1.57 -11.04
C PRO A 85 4.20 1.89 -12.53
N ASP A 86 2.95 1.91 -12.98
CA ASP A 86 2.62 2.15 -14.39
C ASP A 86 2.83 3.61 -14.81
N LYS A 87 3.07 4.50 -13.85
CA LYS A 87 3.39 5.91 -14.11
C LYS A 87 4.79 6.29 -13.65
N ASP A 88 5.49 5.37 -12.98
CA ASP A 88 6.79 5.62 -12.35
C ASP A 88 6.78 6.93 -11.56
N ARG A 89 5.80 7.05 -10.67
CA ARG A 89 5.60 8.24 -9.83
C ARG A 89 5.33 7.89 -8.40
N THR A 90 5.94 8.67 -7.51
CA THR A 90 5.61 8.66 -6.09
C THR A 90 4.79 9.90 -5.78
N VAL A 91 3.62 9.71 -5.19
CA VAL A 91 2.67 10.79 -4.90
C VAL A 91 2.34 10.80 -3.42
N SER A 92 1.89 11.96 -2.92
CA SER A 92 1.36 12.03 -1.56
C SER A 92 0.11 11.16 -1.46
N GLY A 93 -0.04 10.46 -0.35
CA GLY A 93 -1.16 9.55 -0.20
C GLY A 93 -1.41 9.14 1.23
N ASN A 94 -2.45 8.35 1.40
CA ASN A 94 -2.80 7.75 2.67
C ASN A 94 -3.45 6.40 2.47
N ALA A 95 -3.51 5.64 3.55
CA ALA A 95 -4.20 4.36 3.59
C ALA A 95 -5.06 4.32 4.84
N VAL A 96 -6.30 3.84 4.69
CA VAL A 96 -7.24 3.66 5.80
C VAL A 96 -7.73 2.22 5.77
N LEU A 97 -7.53 1.50 6.87
CA LEU A 97 -7.95 0.11 6.99
C LEU A 97 -9.27 0.04 7.74
N ASP A 98 -10.31 -0.38 7.05
CA ASP A 98 -11.65 -0.52 7.61
C ASP A 98 -12.16 -1.94 7.33
N GLY A 99 -12.02 -2.83 8.31
CA GLY A 99 -12.37 -4.23 8.15
C GLY A 99 -11.55 -4.91 7.06
N ARG A 100 -12.22 -5.36 6.01
CA ARG A 100 -11.59 -6.06 4.87
C ARG A 100 -11.19 -5.12 3.74
N ILE A 101 -11.46 -3.84 3.88
CA ILE A 101 -11.20 -2.83 2.85
C ILE A 101 -10.02 -1.98 3.30
N LEU A 102 -9.01 -1.89 2.44
CA LEU A 102 -7.94 -0.91 2.57
C LEU A 102 -8.18 0.17 1.53
N ARG A 103 -8.57 1.35 1.99
CA ARG A 103 -8.79 2.48 1.10
C ARG A 103 -7.47 3.22 0.93
N VAL A 104 -6.97 3.23 -0.30
CA VAL A 104 -5.69 3.86 -0.65
C VAL A 104 -5.98 5.10 -1.49
N ASN A 105 -5.50 6.26 -1.04
CA ASN A 105 -5.65 7.51 -1.76
C ASN A 105 -4.28 8.01 -2.19
N GLY A 106 -4.20 8.52 -3.42
CA GLY A 106 -3.01 9.18 -3.92
C GLY A 106 -3.39 10.49 -4.57
N CYS A 107 -2.59 11.52 -4.35
CA CYS A 107 -2.86 12.86 -4.85
C CYS A 107 -1.71 13.32 -5.75
N LEU A 108 -2.04 13.70 -6.99
CA LEU A 108 -1.12 14.39 -7.89
C LEU A 108 -1.26 15.90 -7.66
N LEU A 109 -0.20 16.65 -7.96
CA LEU A 109 -0.18 18.12 -7.82
C LEU A 109 -0.56 18.60 -6.40
N GLY A 110 0.12 18.03 -5.40
CA GLY A 110 -0.19 18.34 -4.01
C GLY A 110 -1.52 17.73 -3.61
N ASP A 111 -2.46 18.54 -3.11
CA ASP A 111 -3.77 18.06 -2.67
C ASP A 111 -4.85 18.15 -3.74
N LYS A 112 -4.50 18.40 -5.00
CA LYS A 112 -5.49 18.76 -6.00
C LYS A 112 -6.03 17.61 -6.81
N LEU A 113 -5.34 16.68 -7.31
CA LEU A 113 -5.87 15.57 -8.09
C LEU A 113 -5.75 14.27 -7.31
N CYS A 114 -6.72 14.01 -6.45
CA CYS A 114 -6.70 12.83 -5.60
C CYS A 114 -7.60 11.74 -6.17
N LYS A 115 -7.08 10.51 -6.18
CA LYS A 115 -7.85 9.32 -6.52
C LYS A 115 -7.79 8.31 -5.38
N GLY A 116 -8.93 7.78 -5.02
CA GLY A 116 -9.05 6.70 -4.05
C GLY A 116 -9.35 5.39 -4.72
N GLN A 117 -8.83 4.32 -4.14
CA GLN A 117 -9.13 2.95 -4.54
C GLN A 117 -9.44 2.13 -3.31
N ASP A 118 -10.47 1.31 -3.40
CA ASP A 118 -10.78 0.35 -2.35
C ASP A 118 -10.15 -1.00 -2.71
N TRP A 119 -9.20 -1.42 -1.89
CA TRP A 119 -8.52 -2.70 -2.04
C TRP A 119 -9.15 -3.70 -1.07
N VAL A 120 -9.45 -4.88 -1.55
CA VAL A 120 -10.18 -5.89 -0.79
C VAL A 120 -9.23 -6.99 -0.34
N ARG A 121 -9.31 -7.37 0.94
CA ARG A 121 -8.51 -8.48 1.48
C ARG A 121 -8.93 -9.78 0.82
N VAL A 122 -7.93 -10.53 0.31
CA VAL A 122 -8.14 -11.85 -0.29
C VAL A 122 -7.54 -12.98 0.54
N LYS A 123 -6.66 -12.63 1.47
CA LYS A 123 -6.09 -13.61 2.42
C LYS A 123 -5.91 -13.01 3.80
#